data_1e21ec1fb86de66105f706566c730246
#
_entry.id   1e21ec1fb86de66105f706566c730246
#
_cell.length_a   1.000
_cell.length_b   1.000
_cell.length_c   1.000
_cell.angle_alpha   90.00
_cell.angle_beta   90.00
_cell.angle_gamma   90.00
#
_symmetry.space_group_name_H-M   'P 1'
#
loop_
_entity.id
_entity.type
_entity.pdbx_description
1 polymer ?
#
loop_
_entity_poly.entity_id
_entity_poly.type
_entity_poly.pdbx_seq_one_letter_code
_entity_poly.pdbx_strand_id
1 'polypeptide(L)'
;MLVQWLCYASAALGKFKKTQKILKLKRVINPKDSRLNQNKEKVVKKNSKKKEEKVKQVDTIDSNLFFNYNENLCPPYNIILDTNFINTSIQYKMDIIKGCSELLLAKCNIYVTDCVVAEMEKLGQRYSLALKLLKDPRYNRLTCTHKGTYADDCLVNRVTESRCYIIATNDKDLKLRLRKIPGVPILYAKNFKYKIERLPDNIMV
;
A
#
# COMPACT_ATOMS: atom_id res chain seq x y z
N MET A 1 -82.80 4.70 -6.92
CA MET A 1 -81.99 3.86 -7.78
C MET A 1 -80.58 3.88 -7.24
N LEU A 2 -80.25 3.25 -6.18
CA LEU A 2 -80.02 1.86 -5.83
C LEU A 2 -79.46 1.06 -6.96
N VAL A 3 -78.14 0.85 -6.95
CA VAL A 3 -77.44 -0.33 -7.39
C VAL A 3 -76.04 -0.21 -6.83
N GLN A 4 -75.77 -0.92 -5.76
CA GLN A 4 -74.80 -2.04 -5.77
C GLN A 4 -73.36 -1.71 -6.14
N TRP A 5 -72.62 -1.37 -5.13
CA TRP A 5 -71.19 -1.73 -5.10
C TRP A 5 -70.92 -2.56 -3.85
N LEU A 6 -71.45 -3.73 -3.87
CA LEU A 6 -71.01 -4.84 -3.04
C LEU A 6 -69.92 -5.61 -3.82
N CYS A 7 -68.97 -6.04 -3.07
CA CYS A 7 -68.01 -7.11 -3.40
C CYS A 7 -66.91 -6.77 -4.37
N TYR A 8 -65.82 -6.44 -3.81
CA TYR A 8 -64.59 -7.20 -4.04
C TYR A 8 -63.54 -6.83 -2.96
N ALA A 9 -63.87 -7.09 -1.73
CA ALA A 9 -62.87 -7.39 -0.74
C ALA A 9 -62.42 -8.85 -1.01
N SER A 10 -61.78 -9.07 -2.12
CA SER A 10 -61.00 -10.28 -2.32
C SER A 10 -59.87 -10.23 -1.32
N ALA A 11 -60.12 -10.85 -0.20
CA ALA A 11 -59.09 -11.18 0.77
C ALA A 11 -57.99 -11.92 0.03
N ALA A 12 -56.94 -11.17 -0.31
CA ALA A 12 -55.66 -11.77 -0.60
C ALA A 12 -55.18 -12.45 0.68
N LEU A 13 -55.70 -13.65 0.90
CA LEU A 13 -55.13 -14.60 1.83
C LEU A 13 -53.68 -14.77 1.44
N GLY A 14 -52.86 -13.96 2.08
CA GLY A 14 -51.42 -14.08 1.98
C GLY A 14 -51.10 -15.52 2.24
N LYS A 15 -50.57 -16.18 1.24
CA LYS A 15 -50.02 -17.52 1.38
C LYS A 15 -49.08 -17.47 2.56
N PHE A 16 -49.55 -17.98 3.70
CA PHE A 16 -48.66 -18.21 4.85
C PHE A 16 -47.49 -19.02 4.33
N LYS A 17 -46.34 -18.36 4.22
CA LYS A 17 -45.12 -19.06 3.95
C LYS A 17 -45.01 -20.10 5.03
N LYS A 18 -45.18 -21.35 4.68
CA LYS A 18 -44.92 -22.46 5.59
C LYS A 18 -43.58 -22.16 6.20
N THR A 19 -43.58 -21.86 7.49
CA THR A 19 -42.33 -21.76 8.25
C THR A 19 -41.59 -23.04 7.94
N GLN A 20 -40.49 -22.91 7.27
CA GLN A 20 -39.62 -24.07 7.04
C GLN A 20 -39.39 -24.64 8.42
N LYS A 21 -39.94 -25.83 8.63
CA LYS A 21 -39.63 -26.59 9.84
C LYS A 21 -38.13 -26.67 9.86
N ILE A 22 -37.52 -25.90 10.75
CA ILE A 22 -36.10 -25.98 11.03
C ILE A 22 -35.95 -27.25 11.87
N LEU A 23 -36.22 -28.35 11.25
CA LEU A 23 -35.64 -29.61 11.60
C LEU A 23 -34.21 -29.55 11.16
N LYS A 24 -33.52 -28.62 11.73
CA LYS A 24 -32.08 -28.75 11.75
C LYS A 24 -31.84 -29.92 12.67
N LEU A 25 -31.81 -31.08 12.07
CA LEU A 25 -31.19 -32.24 12.62
C LEU A 25 -29.97 -31.73 13.35
N LYS A 26 -29.90 -31.99 14.64
CA LYS A 26 -28.70 -31.79 15.42
C LYS A 26 -27.60 -32.44 14.59
N ARG A 27 -26.76 -31.62 13.97
CA ARG A 27 -25.68 -32.16 13.14
C ARG A 27 -24.89 -33.04 14.06
N VAL A 28 -24.94 -34.32 13.83
CA VAL A 28 -24.06 -35.27 14.51
C VAL A 28 -22.67 -34.78 14.21
N ILE A 29 -21.92 -34.47 15.27
CA ILE A 29 -20.55 -33.98 15.14
C ILE A 29 -19.79 -35.03 14.34
N ASN A 30 -19.24 -34.59 13.21
CA ASN A 30 -18.46 -35.48 12.37
C ASN A 30 -17.27 -36.00 13.18
N PRO A 31 -16.99 -37.32 13.14
CA PRO A 31 -15.83 -37.90 13.86
C PRO A 31 -14.48 -37.21 13.56
N LYS A 32 -14.40 -36.51 12.40
CA LYS A 32 -13.24 -35.71 12.00
C LYS A 32 -13.28 -34.26 12.47
N ASP A 33 -14.29 -33.87 13.28
CA ASP A 33 -14.41 -32.49 13.76
C ASP A 33 -13.26 -32.15 14.71
N SER A 34 -12.67 -31.00 14.51
CA SER A 34 -11.55 -30.48 15.32
C SER A 34 -11.91 -30.20 16.78
N ARG A 35 -13.21 -30.22 17.13
CA ARG A 35 -13.71 -30.03 18.50
C ARG A 35 -13.55 -31.29 19.35
N LEU A 36 -13.40 -32.44 18.74
CA LEU A 36 -13.15 -33.70 19.47
C LEU A 36 -11.69 -33.69 19.95
N ASN A 37 -11.50 -33.99 21.23
CA ASN A 37 -10.16 -33.97 21.85
C ASN A 37 -9.13 -34.84 21.11
N GLN A 38 -9.55 -35.95 20.55
CA GLN A 38 -8.69 -36.85 19.75
C GLN A 38 -8.17 -36.19 18.45
N ASN A 39 -8.94 -35.25 17.87
CA ASN A 39 -8.53 -34.54 16.66
C ASN A 39 -7.73 -33.27 16.97
N LYS A 40 -7.89 -32.68 18.15
CA LYS A 40 -7.06 -31.56 18.63
C LYS A 40 -5.59 -31.93 18.69
N GLU A 41 -5.27 -33.10 19.24
CA GLU A 41 -3.89 -33.57 19.30
C GLU A 41 -3.27 -33.81 17.92
N LYS A 42 -4.06 -34.33 16.97
CA LYS A 42 -3.58 -34.53 15.59
C LYS A 42 -3.35 -33.22 14.86
N VAL A 43 -4.18 -32.20 15.11
CA VAL A 43 -4.02 -30.86 14.50
C VAL A 43 -2.82 -30.13 15.11
N VAL A 44 -2.64 -30.24 16.43
CA VAL A 44 -1.48 -29.64 17.10
C VAL A 44 -0.18 -30.28 16.61
N LYS A 45 -0.14 -31.61 16.47
CA LYS A 45 1.05 -32.32 15.95
C LYS A 45 1.33 -32.02 14.49
N LYS A 46 0.29 -31.76 13.64
CA LYS A 46 0.49 -31.32 12.24
C LYS A 46 0.97 -29.87 12.16
N ASN A 47 0.51 -29.00 13.06
CA ASN A 47 0.93 -27.62 13.08
C ASN A 47 2.35 -27.43 13.65
N SER A 48 2.75 -28.27 14.62
CA SER A 48 4.13 -28.29 15.12
C SER A 48 5.11 -28.79 14.04
N LYS A 49 4.78 -29.85 13.30
CA LYS A 49 5.62 -30.32 12.19
C LYS A 49 5.70 -29.32 11.03
N LYS A 50 4.66 -28.51 10.77
CA LYS A 50 4.74 -27.44 9.76
C LYS A 50 5.50 -26.21 10.21
N LYS A 51 5.70 -26.00 11.52
CA LYS A 51 6.49 -24.88 12.04
C LYS A 51 7.99 -25.15 12.05
N GLU A 52 8.42 -26.41 12.04
CA GLU A 52 9.83 -26.76 12.03
C GLU A 52 10.48 -26.65 10.63
N GLU A 53 9.71 -26.57 9.57
CA GLU A 53 10.24 -26.61 8.20
C GLU A 53 10.48 -25.27 7.54
N LYS A 54 10.49 -24.14 8.19
CA LYS A 54 10.90 -22.87 7.56
C LYS A 54 11.40 -21.83 8.54
N VAL A 55 12.38 -22.14 9.32
CA VAL A 55 13.37 -21.12 9.65
C VAL A 55 14.34 -21.10 8.46
N LYS A 56 13.95 -20.43 7.36
CA LYS A 56 14.96 -19.93 6.45
C LYS A 56 15.82 -19.00 7.30
N GLN A 57 17.05 -19.40 7.52
CA GLN A 57 18.09 -18.48 7.95
C GLN A 57 18.04 -17.32 6.96
N VAL A 58 17.33 -16.28 7.33
CA VAL A 58 17.48 -14.98 6.68
C VAL A 58 18.87 -14.60 7.09
N ASP A 59 19.79 -14.54 6.12
CA ASP A 59 21.11 -14.00 6.36
C ASP A 59 20.91 -12.70 7.11
N THR A 60 21.37 -12.68 8.35
CA THR A 60 21.30 -11.49 9.20
C THR A 60 22.22 -10.48 8.54
N ILE A 61 21.62 -9.61 7.73
CA ILE A 61 22.32 -8.48 7.14
C ILE A 61 22.90 -7.70 8.31
N ASP A 62 24.20 -7.60 8.37
CA ASP A 62 24.92 -6.88 9.42
C ASP A 62 24.26 -5.53 9.65
N SER A 63 23.92 -5.21 10.89
CA SER A 63 23.28 -3.94 11.26
C SER A 63 24.08 -2.74 10.77
N ASN A 64 25.39 -2.88 10.64
CA ASN A 64 26.29 -1.87 10.07
C ASN A 64 25.99 -1.54 8.61
N LEU A 65 25.43 -2.47 7.83
CA LEU A 65 24.97 -2.20 6.47
C LEU A 65 23.74 -1.28 6.41
N PHE A 66 22.95 -1.24 7.48
CA PHE A 66 21.83 -0.31 7.57
C PHE A 66 22.25 1.13 7.88
N PHE A 67 23.42 1.29 8.48
CA PHE A 67 24.03 2.58 8.82
C PHE A 67 25.07 3.01 7.80
N ASN A 68 25.14 2.35 6.63
CA ASN A 68 26.06 2.79 5.59
C ASN A 68 25.72 4.24 5.23
N TYR A 69 26.67 5.09 5.57
CA TYR A 69 26.70 6.49 5.17
C TYR A 69 26.56 6.58 3.66
N ASN A 70 25.61 7.36 3.20
CA ASN A 70 25.40 7.56 1.77
C ASN A 70 25.95 8.94 1.38
N GLU A 71 27.18 8.97 0.93
CA GLU A 71 27.87 10.20 0.50
C GLU A 71 27.19 10.90 -0.67
N ASN A 72 26.43 10.15 -1.49
CA ASN A 72 25.72 10.70 -2.63
C ASN A 72 24.43 11.46 -2.24
N LEU A 73 24.06 11.41 -0.96
CA LEU A 73 22.86 12.05 -0.45
C LEU A 73 23.21 13.39 0.19
N CYS A 74 23.39 14.41 -0.62
CA CYS A 74 23.68 15.78 -0.18
C CYS A 74 22.63 16.77 -0.70
N PRO A 75 22.43 17.89 -0.03
CA PRO A 75 21.58 18.97 -0.54
C PRO A 75 22.14 19.56 -1.86
N PRO A 76 21.29 19.89 -2.84
CA PRO A 76 19.82 19.75 -2.86
C PRO A 76 19.36 18.30 -2.97
N TYR A 77 18.41 17.88 -2.12
CA TYR A 77 17.93 16.51 -2.12
C TYR A 77 17.05 16.23 -3.33
N ASN A 78 17.29 15.09 -3.97
CA ASN A 78 16.52 14.62 -5.10
C ASN A 78 15.45 13.62 -4.64
N ILE A 79 14.18 13.96 -4.77
CA ILE A 79 13.06 13.15 -4.30
C ILE A 79 12.27 12.64 -5.49
N ILE A 80 12.10 11.31 -5.59
CA ILE A 80 11.23 10.70 -6.61
C ILE A 80 9.89 10.36 -5.97
N LEU A 81 8.81 10.79 -6.62
CA LEU A 81 7.45 10.57 -6.15
C LEU A 81 6.87 9.28 -6.73
N ASP A 82 6.16 8.57 -5.88
CA ASP A 82 5.31 7.44 -6.23
C ASP A 82 3.85 7.84 -6.36
N THR A 83 3.08 7.08 -7.14
CA THR A 83 1.64 7.28 -7.40
C THR A 83 0.84 7.36 -6.10
N ASN A 84 1.07 6.45 -5.16
CA ASN A 84 0.37 6.40 -3.87
C ASN A 84 0.69 7.60 -2.99
N PHE A 85 1.93 8.08 -3.01
CA PHE A 85 2.33 9.25 -2.23
C PHE A 85 1.67 10.52 -2.74
N ILE A 86 1.64 10.73 -4.06
CA ILE A 86 0.99 11.88 -4.71
C ILE A 86 -0.49 11.90 -4.35
N ASN A 87 -1.18 10.76 -4.47
CA ASN A 87 -2.59 10.64 -4.14
C ASN A 87 -2.88 10.96 -2.67
N THR A 88 -2.07 10.41 -1.76
CA THR A 88 -2.21 10.66 -0.31
C THR A 88 -1.98 12.14 0.01
N SER A 89 -1.00 12.78 -0.62
CA SER A 89 -0.70 14.20 -0.42
C SER A 89 -1.86 15.10 -0.88
N ILE A 90 -2.50 14.76 -1.99
CA ILE A 90 -3.69 15.46 -2.49
C ILE A 90 -4.87 15.26 -1.54
N GLN A 91 -5.10 14.03 -1.06
CA GLN A 91 -6.17 13.74 -0.10
C GLN A 91 -5.99 14.51 1.21
N TYR A 92 -4.77 14.65 1.67
CA TYR A 92 -4.42 15.43 2.87
C TYR A 92 -4.33 16.94 2.60
N LYS A 93 -4.49 17.38 1.36
CA LYS A 93 -4.35 18.79 0.93
C LYS A 93 -3.01 19.40 1.34
N MET A 94 -1.94 18.62 1.25
CA MET A 94 -0.59 19.04 1.59
C MET A 94 0.18 19.44 0.34
N ASP A 95 0.93 20.54 0.44
CA ASP A 95 1.91 20.92 -0.59
C ASP A 95 3.16 20.05 -0.47
N ILE A 96 3.44 19.27 -1.51
CA ILE A 96 4.57 18.34 -1.52
C ILE A 96 5.89 19.08 -1.42
N ILE A 97 6.06 20.16 -2.18
CA ILE A 97 7.35 20.87 -2.24
C ILE A 97 7.67 21.53 -0.90
N LYS A 98 6.70 22.26 -0.34
CA LYS A 98 6.87 22.90 0.97
C LYS A 98 7.11 21.86 2.06
N GLY A 99 6.28 20.84 2.14
CA GLY A 99 6.40 19.86 3.21
C GLY A 99 7.70 19.05 3.15
N CYS A 100 8.22 18.76 1.95
CA CYS A 100 9.53 18.12 1.81
C CYS A 100 10.67 19.05 2.24
N SER A 101 10.60 20.33 1.85
CA SER A 101 11.63 21.31 2.23
C SER A 101 11.63 21.60 3.73
N GLU A 102 10.47 21.65 4.36
CA GLU A 102 10.33 21.81 5.81
C GLU A 102 10.84 20.58 6.59
N LEU A 103 10.57 19.37 6.05
CA LEU A 103 11.04 18.13 6.68
C LEU A 103 12.56 17.97 6.62
N LEU A 104 13.16 18.30 5.46
CA LEU A 104 14.60 18.10 5.21
C LEU A 104 15.44 19.33 5.54
N LEU A 105 14.80 20.45 5.90
CA LEU A 105 15.44 21.74 6.16
C LEU A 105 16.41 22.17 5.05
N ALA A 106 16.14 21.75 3.82
CA ALA A 106 16.99 21.99 2.66
C ALA A 106 16.16 22.13 1.38
N LYS A 107 16.81 22.63 0.33
CA LYS A 107 16.21 22.67 -1.01
C LYS A 107 16.01 21.26 -1.54
N CYS A 108 14.82 20.99 -2.05
CA CYS A 108 14.43 19.71 -2.62
C CYS A 108 14.10 19.86 -4.11
N ASN A 109 14.66 18.98 -4.93
CA ASN A 109 14.27 18.82 -6.32
C ASN A 109 13.31 17.63 -6.41
N ILE A 110 12.12 17.86 -6.94
CA ILE A 110 11.12 16.81 -7.02
C ILE A 110 11.09 16.24 -8.43
N TYR A 111 11.15 14.93 -8.50
CA TYR A 111 11.17 14.16 -9.74
C TYR A 111 9.98 13.22 -9.83
N VAL A 112 9.48 13.02 -11.05
CA VAL A 112 8.44 12.05 -11.35
C VAL A 112 8.86 11.24 -12.57
N THR A 113 8.77 9.93 -12.50
CA THR A 113 9.11 9.05 -13.61
C THR A 113 7.96 8.94 -14.61
N ASP A 114 8.30 8.69 -15.87
CA ASP A 114 7.29 8.47 -16.91
C ASP A 114 6.34 7.31 -16.59
N CYS A 115 6.85 6.29 -15.88
CA CYS A 115 6.03 5.15 -15.46
C CYS A 115 4.95 5.53 -14.46
N VAL A 116 5.27 6.40 -13.49
CA VAL A 116 4.30 6.94 -12.52
C VAL A 116 3.23 7.77 -13.23
N VAL A 117 3.63 8.61 -14.20
CA VAL A 117 2.68 9.39 -14.99
C VAL A 117 1.78 8.48 -15.81
N ALA A 118 2.34 7.51 -16.52
CA ALA A 118 1.57 6.56 -17.32
C ALA A 118 0.60 5.71 -16.48
N GLU A 119 0.99 5.34 -15.25
CA GLU A 119 0.11 4.66 -14.30
C GLU A 119 -1.07 5.54 -13.91
N MET A 120 -0.82 6.80 -13.57
CA MET A 120 -1.89 7.73 -13.23
C MET A 120 -2.83 8.01 -14.40
N GLU A 121 -2.31 8.08 -15.63
CA GLU A 121 -3.12 8.23 -16.84
C GLU A 121 -4.04 7.01 -17.06
N LYS A 122 -3.54 5.78 -16.82
CA LYS A 122 -4.33 4.56 -16.89
C LYS A 122 -5.46 4.51 -15.85
N LEU A 123 -5.22 5.05 -14.66
CA LEU A 123 -6.20 5.10 -13.57
C LEU A 123 -7.32 6.14 -13.82
N GLY A 124 -7.15 7.01 -14.80
CA GLY A 124 -8.18 7.87 -15.33
C GLY A 124 -8.62 9.03 -14.44
N GLN A 125 -9.92 9.34 -14.44
CA GLN A 125 -10.47 10.56 -13.85
C GLN A 125 -10.16 10.77 -12.36
N ARG A 126 -10.00 9.70 -11.60
CA ARG A 126 -9.69 9.78 -10.15
C ARG A 126 -8.38 10.52 -9.87
N TYR A 127 -7.45 10.46 -10.80
CA TYR A 127 -6.12 11.05 -10.68
C TYR A 127 -5.94 12.32 -11.52
N SER A 128 -7.03 12.89 -12.02
CA SER A 128 -6.99 14.12 -12.84
C SER A 128 -6.35 15.30 -12.11
N LEU A 129 -6.58 15.43 -10.80
CA LEU A 129 -5.93 16.45 -9.97
C LEU A 129 -4.43 16.20 -9.82
N ALA A 130 -4.02 14.95 -9.68
CA ALA A 130 -2.62 14.57 -9.62
C ALA A 130 -1.90 14.89 -10.92
N LEU A 131 -2.51 14.56 -12.06
CA LEU A 131 -1.96 14.89 -13.38
C LEU A 131 -1.86 16.41 -13.61
N LYS A 132 -2.84 17.20 -13.13
CA LYS A 132 -2.76 18.66 -13.17
C LYS A 132 -1.61 19.21 -12.34
N LEU A 133 -1.42 18.66 -11.13
CA LEU A 133 -0.32 19.04 -10.24
C LEU A 133 1.04 18.74 -10.87
N LEU A 134 1.18 17.60 -11.54
CA LEU A 134 2.44 17.19 -12.18
C LEU A 134 2.77 17.98 -13.47
N LYS A 135 1.83 18.76 -14.00
CA LYS A 135 2.09 19.71 -15.10
C LYS A 135 2.78 20.99 -14.65
N ASP A 136 2.86 21.22 -13.34
CA ASP A 136 3.58 22.37 -12.78
C ASP A 136 5.09 22.24 -13.11
N PRO A 137 5.76 23.27 -13.65
CA PRO A 137 7.17 23.23 -14.01
C PRO A 137 8.11 22.97 -12.84
N ARG A 138 7.63 23.04 -11.60
CA ARG A 138 8.41 22.72 -10.41
C ARG A 138 8.68 21.22 -10.24
N TYR A 139 7.94 20.36 -10.93
CA TYR A 139 8.15 18.91 -10.94
C TYR A 139 8.96 18.51 -12.16
N ASN A 140 10.15 17.99 -11.90
CA ASN A 140 11.04 17.52 -12.96
C ASN A 140 10.61 16.14 -13.45
N ARG A 141 10.57 15.95 -14.76
CA ARG A 141 10.22 14.67 -15.34
C ARG A 141 11.47 13.85 -15.64
N LEU A 142 11.50 12.59 -15.19
CA LEU A 142 12.55 11.63 -15.47
C LEU A 142 12.07 10.65 -16.55
N THR A 143 12.75 10.64 -17.67
CA THR A 143 12.49 9.69 -18.76
C THR A 143 12.92 8.28 -18.37
N CYS A 144 12.14 7.29 -18.81
CA CYS A 144 12.40 5.88 -18.57
C CYS A 144 12.77 5.19 -19.88
N THR A 145 13.88 4.43 -19.87
CA THR A 145 14.39 3.69 -21.04
C THR A 145 14.09 2.19 -20.98
N HIS A 146 13.54 1.70 -19.86
CA HIS A 146 13.24 0.28 -19.67
C HIS A 146 11.93 -0.14 -20.36
N LYS A 147 11.82 -1.42 -20.67
CA LYS A 147 10.57 -2.02 -21.17
C LYS A 147 9.64 -2.31 -19.98
N GLY A 148 8.35 -2.00 -20.14
CA GLY A 148 7.34 -2.19 -19.10
C GLY A 148 6.91 -0.88 -18.44
N THR A 149 5.75 -0.90 -17.80
CA THR A 149 5.11 0.30 -17.22
C THR A 149 4.85 0.17 -15.72
N TYR A 150 5.50 -0.77 -15.05
CA TYR A 150 5.38 -0.91 -13.60
C TYR A 150 6.21 0.16 -12.90
N ALA A 151 5.52 1.10 -12.25
CA ALA A 151 6.16 2.21 -11.56
C ALA A 151 7.07 1.73 -10.44
N ASP A 152 6.63 0.76 -9.65
CA ASP A 152 7.40 0.21 -8.53
C ASP A 152 8.75 -0.36 -8.95
N ASP A 153 8.76 -1.15 -10.02
CA ASP A 153 10.00 -1.76 -10.53
C ASP A 153 10.93 -0.69 -11.09
N CYS A 154 10.38 0.32 -11.77
CA CYS A 154 11.14 1.46 -12.25
C CYS A 154 11.83 2.21 -11.10
N LEU A 155 11.10 2.48 -10.02
CA LEU A 155 11.62 3.17 -8.85
C LEU A 155 12.74 2.37 -8.17
N VAL A 156 12.53 1.07 -7.95
CA VAL A 156 13.53 0.16 -7.35
C VAL A 156 14.78 0.10 -8.19
N ASN A 157 14.67 -0.10 -9.51
CA ASN A 157 15.83 -0.18 -10.40
C ASN A 157 16.64 1.11 -10.39
N ARG A 158 15.96 2.25 -10.51
CA ARG A 158 16.63 3.57 -10.52
C ARG A 158 17.41 3.86 -9.24
N VAL A 159 16.84 3.48 -8.10
CA VAL A 159 17.50 3.68 -6.80
C VAL A 159 18.66 2.69 -6.62
N THR A 160 18.55 1.50 -7.18
CA THR A 160 19.66 0.52 -7.18
C THR A 160 20.84 1.00 -8.02
N GLU A 161 20.54 1.63 -9.16
CA GLU A 161 21.57 2.23 -10.04
C GLU A 161 22.19 3.49 -9.43
N SER A 162 21.36 4.35 -8.82
CA SER A 162 21.78 5.66 -8.30
C SER A 162 21.20 5.92 -6.93
N ARG A 163 22.04 5.86 -5.89
CA ARG A 163 21.62 6.03 -4.49
C ARG A 163 21.51 7.50 -4.05
N CYS A 164 21.46 8.44 -4.98
CA CYS A 164 21.32 9.87 -4.71
C CYS A 164 19.85 10.31 -4.52
N TYR A 165 18.92 9.39 -4.61
CA TYR A 165 17.48 9.68 -4.56
C TYR A 165 16.85 9.27 -3.23
N ILE A 166 15.91 10.09 -2.79
CA ILE A 166 14.95 9.78 -1.73
C ILE A 166 13.66 9.33 -2.40
N ILE A 167 13.10 8.20 -1.98
CA ILE A 167 11.83 7.73 -2.53
C ILE A 167 10.68 8.13 -1.62
N ALA A 168 9.70 8.82 -2.20
CA ALA A 168 8.47 9.19 -1.51
C ALA A 168 7.35 8.20 -1.87
N THR A 169 7.04 7.29 -0.94
CA THR A 169 5.97 6.31 -1.12
C THR A 169 5.20 6.01 0.16
N ASN A 170 3.92 5.76 0.03
CA ASN A 170 3.07 5.26 1.12
C ASN A 170 2.78 3.77 1.01
N ASP A 171 3.13 3.15 -0.12
CA ASP A 171 2.91 1.74 -0.32
C ASP A 171 3.76 0.89 0.62
N LYS A 172 3.16 -0.14 1.22
CA LYS A 172 3.82 -1.04 2.17
C LYS A 172 4.76 -2.02 1.46
N ASP A 173 4.33 -2.53 0.32
CA ASP A 173 5.08 -3.55 -0.42
C ASP A 173 6.31 -2.93 -1.08
N LEU A 174 6.17 -1.74 -1.66
CA LEU A 174 7.30 -0.99 -2.19
C LEU A 174 8.29 -0.60 -1.08
N LYS A 175 7.80 -0.18 0.10
CA LYS A 175 8.68 0.09 1.26
C LYS A 175 9.48 -1.13 1.69
N LEU A 176 8.85 -2.31 1.72
CA LEU A 176 9.55 -3.55 2.07
C LEU A 176 10.66 -3.90 1.07
N ARG A 177 10.44 -3.61 -0.21
CA ARG A 177 11.45 -3.77 -1.26
C ARG A 177 12.59 -2.78 -1.10
N LEU A 178 12.28 -1.50 -0.90
CA LEU A 178 13.26 -0.42 -0.72
C LEU A 178 14.11 -0.60 0.55
N ARG A 179 13.54 -1.15 1.62
CA ARG A 179 14.27 -1.44 2.86
C ARG A 179 15.38 -2.46 2.69
N LYS A 180 15.32 -3.28 1.64
CA LYS A 180 16.40 -4.24 1.31
C LYS A 180 17.61 -3.55 0.68
N ILE A 181 17.43 -2.32 0.16
CA ILE A 181 18.50 -1.55 -0.46
C ILE A 181 19.12 -0.65 0.63
N PRO A 182 20.41 -0.83 0.95
CA PRO A 182 21.06 -0.01 1.98
C PRO A 182 21.26 1.44 1.51
N GLY A 183 21.18 2.40 2.44
CA GLY A 183 21.48 3.80 2.21
C GLY A 183 20.40 4.61 1.47
N VAL A 184 19.20 4.06 1.27
CA VAL A 184 18.09 4.74 0.61
C VAL A 184 17.08 5.22 1.62
N PRO A 185 16.88 6.54 1.77
CA PRO A 185 15.83 7.10 2.62
C PRO A 185 14.46 6.94 1.97
N ILE A 186 13.46 6.70 2.81
CA ILE A 186 12.06 6.57 2.40
C ILE A 186 11.24 7.68 3.04
N LEU A 187 10.62 8.49 2.23
CA LEU A 187 9.71 9.55 2.65
C LEU A 187 8.27 9.05 2.56
N TYR A 188 7.44 9.37 3.53
CA TYR A 188 6.03 8.96 3.54
C TYR A 188 5.15 9.98 4.26
N ALA A 189 3.85 10.01 3.90
CA ALA A 189 2.85 10.84 4.54
C ALA A 189 2.10 10.02 5.61
N LYS A 190 2.01 10.56 6.84
CA LYS A 190 1.23 9.98 7.94
C LYS A 190 0.71 11.08 8.86
N ASN A 191 -0.58 11.01 9.22
CA ASN A 191 -1.21 11.95 10.14
C ASN A 191 -1.03 13.41 9.70
N PHE A 192 -1.31 13.71 8.44
CA PHE A 192 -1.18 15.05 7.85
C PHE A 192 0.23 15.67 7.99
N LYS A 193 1.26 14.84 8.09
CA LYS A 193 2.67 15.25 8.12
C LYS A 193 3.50 14.30 7.27
N TYR A 194 4.55 14.86 6.68
CA TYR A 194 5.58 14.04 6.05
C TYR A 194 6.56 13.54 7.10
N LYS A 195 7.05 12.34 6.90
CA LYS A 195 8.05 11.70 7.73
C LYS A 195 9.06 11.03 6.84
N ILE A 196 10.30 10.93 7.31
CA ILE A 196 11.37 10.24 6.62
C ILE A 196 11.87 9.07 7.48
N GLU A 197 12.23 8.01 6.81
CA GLU A 197 12.81 6.82 7.39
C GLU A 197 14.21 6.63 6.82
N ARG A 198 15.19 6.34 7.66
CA ARG A 198 16.59 6.06 7.29
C ARG A 198 17.31 7.24 6.63
N LEU A 199 17.00 8.47 7.02
CA LEU A 199 17.89 9.55 6.64
C LEU A 199 19.21 9.36 7.39
N PRO A 200 20.34 9.20 6.71
CA PRO A 200 21.61 9.18 7.41
C PRO A 200 21.81 10.53 8.09
N ASP A 201 22.14 10.50 9.37
CA ASP A 201 22.51 11.72 10.07
C ASP A 201 23.74 12.28 9.40
N ASN A 202 23.64 13.46 8.80
CA ASN A 202 24.82 14.19 8.37
C ASN A 202 25.56 14.58 9.63
N ILE A 203 26.59 13.83 9.97
CA ILE A 203 27.57 14.27 10.94
C ILE A 203 28.21 15.51 10.30
N MET A 204 27.72 16.67 10.71
CA MET A 204 28.42 17.90 10.40
C MET A 204 29.77 17.83 11.13
N VAL A 205 30.80 17.57 10.36
CA VAL A 205 32.19 17.76 10.79
C VAL A 205 32.54 19.23 10.65
#